data_ab13c943283b171aaa680eeea03785dc
#
_entry.id   ab13c943283b171aaa680eeea03785dc
#
_cell.length_a   1.000
_cell.length_b   1.000
_cell.length_c   1.000
_cell.angle_alpha   90.00
_cell.angle_beta   90.00
_cell.angle_gamma   90.00
#
_symmetry.space_group_name_H-M   'P 1'
#
loop_
_entity.id
_entity.type
_entity.pdbx_description
1 polymer ?
#
loop_
_entity_poly.entity_id
_entity_poly.type
_entity_poly.pdbx_seq_one_letter_code
_entity_poly.pdbx_strand_id
1 'polypeptide(L)'
;MNRMPGLCFAAALGAGAVCLVAGTVRAQKTSMEGSRANRSKVTIEGLVRDVACPIQNLDGTATSMSLKCVTDCLKGGSPIAILTKDGDLYLPISDKMPDYDQRTKLAPFVGKYVRATGIAFERKGMRAIVISEIAEVKEVKVRDEGE
;
A
#
# COMPACT_ATOMS: atom_id res chain seq x y z
N MET A 1 53.88 5.68 -29.71
CA MET A 1 55.20 5.10 -30.05
C MET A 1 55.32 3.78 -29.32
N ASN A 2 55.57 2.72 -30.12
CA ASN A 2 56.17 1.42 -29.79
C ASN A 2 55.40 0.41 -28.91
N ARG A 3 55.28 -0.79 -29.21
CA ARG A 3 55.53 -1.76 -30.35
C ARG A 3 54.93 -3.08 -29.88
N MET A 4 54.14 -3.72 -30.72
CA MET A 4 54.03 -5.22 -30.68
C MET A 4 55.38 -5.81 -31.03
N PRO A 5 55.72 -7.07 -30.69
CA PRO A 5 55.21 -8.24 -31.33
C PRO A 5 55.16 -9.49 -30.45
N GLY A 6 54.56 -10.55 -30.96
CA GLY A 6 55.01 -11.90 -30.88
C GLY A 6 53.94 -12.99 -30.99
N LEU A 7 53.77 -13.46 -32.19
CA LEU A 7 53.08 -14.69 -32.55
C LEU A 7 53.82 -15.91 -31.96
N CYS A 8 53.12 -16.90 -31.44
CA CYS A 8 53.52 -18.29 -31.51
C CYS A 8 52.28 -19.21 -31.55
N PHE A 9 52.15 -19.87 -32.71
CA PHE A 9 51.28 -21.02 -32.95
C PHE A 9 51.76 -22.23 -32.16
N ALA A 10 50.85 -22.95 -31.52
CA ALA A 10 51.00 -24.37 -31.25
C ALA A 10 49.64 -25.04 -31.35
N ALA A 11 49.49 -25.80 -32.42
CA ALA A 11 48.39 -26.72 -32.62
C ALA A 11 48.58 -27.94 -31.71
N ALA A 12 47.60 -28.30 -30.93
CA ALA A 12 47.53 -29.64 -30.34
C ALA A 12 46.09 -30.16 -30.53
N LEU A 13 46.03 -31.17 -31.39
CA LEU A 13 44.88 -32.06 -31.54
C LEU A 13 44.66 -32.82 -30.22
N GLY A 14 43.51 -32.67 -29.60
CA GLY A 14 43.11 -33.44 -28.43
C GLY A 14 41.64 -33.83 -28.55
N ALA A 15 41.42 -35.13 -28.62
CA ALA A 15 40.17 -35.84 -28.86
C ALA A 15 39.03 -35.43 -27.97
N GLY A 16 37.82 -35.41 -28.55
CA GLY A 16 36.58 -35.06 -27.93
C GLY A 16 36.17 -35.91 -26.72
N ALA A 17 35.72 -35.25 -25.72
CA ALA A 17 34.79 -35.80 -24.76
C ALA A 17 33.57 -34.89 -24.75
N VAL A 18 32.53 -35.29 -25.48
CA VAL A 18 31.22 -34.68 -25.40
C VAL A 18 30.61 -35.09 -24.04
N CYS A 19 30.81 -34.28 -23.03
CA CYS A 19 30.03 -34.37 -21.80
C CYS A 19 28.63 -33.87 -22.08
N LEU A 20 27.72 -34.79 -22.39
CA LEU A 20 26.27 -34.54 -22.30
C LEU A 20 25.93 -34.23 -20.83
N VAL A 21 26.00 -32.97 -20.48
CA VAL A 21 25.38 -32.48 -19.23
C VAL A 21 23.90 -32.53 -19.47
N ALA A 22 23.25 -33.63 -19.07
CA ALA A 22 21.81 -33.69 -18.93
C ALA A 22 21.42 -32.67 -17.84
N GLY A 23 21.19 -31.45 -18.28
CA GLY A 23 20.58 -30.39 -17.43
C GLY A 23 19.21 -30.88 -17.04
N THR A 24 19.09 -31.46 -15.85
CA THR A 24 17.79 -31.62 -15.20
C THR A 24 17.22 -30.24 -14.97
N VAL A 25 16.37 -29.81 -15.89
CA VAL A 25 15.47 -28.66 -15.68
C VAL A 25 14.60 -29.03 -14.49
N ARG A 26 15.04 -28.64 -13.31
CA ARG A 26 14.26 -28.72 -12.10
C ARG A 26 13.16 -27.67 -12.27
N ALA A 27 11.98 -28.12 -12.71
CA ALA A 27 10.80 -27.30 -12.68
C ALA A 27 10.62 -26.83 -11.24
N GLN A 28 11.02 -25.59 -10.98
CA GLN A 28 10.64 -24.91 -9.76
C GLN A 28 9.13 -24.78 -9.80
N LYS A 29 8.47 -25.69 -9.12
CA LYS A 29 7.07 -25.57 -8.76
C LYS A 29 7.00 -24.31 -7.90
N THR A 30 6.80 -23.17 -8.57
CA THR A 30 6.42 -21.93 -7.90
C THR A 30 5.06 -22.25 -7.31
N SER A 31 5.05 -22.70 -6.06
CA SER A 31 3.86 -22.72 -5.27
C SER A 31 3.37 -21.27 -5.26
N MET A 32 2.33 -20.99 -6.03
CA MET A 32 1.44 -19.88 -5.82
C MET A 32 0.72 -20.15 -4.48
N GLU A 33 1.48 -20.14 -3.43
CA GLU A 33 0.98 -19.90 -2.10
C GLU A 33 0.53 -18.45 -2.13
N GLY A 34 -0.71 -18.27 -2.57
CA GLY A 34 -1.37 -16.99 -2.57
C GLY A 34 -1.17 -16.40 -1.19
N SER A 35 -0.33 -15.38 -1.13
CA SER A 35 -0.08 -14.62 0.08
C SER A 35 -1.45 -14.25 0.63
N ARG A 36 -1.93 -15.01 1.62
CA ARG A 36 -3.12 -14.65 2.38
C ARG A 36 -2.84 -13.26 2.89
N ALA A 37 -3.64 -12.29 2.43
CA ALA A 37 -3.54 -10.94 2.93
C ALA A 37 -3.45 -11.02 4.45
N ASN A 38 -2.45 -10.38 5.04
CA ASN A 38 -2.32 -10.31 6.49
C ASN A 38 -3.59 -9.64 7.00
N ARG A 39 -4.45 -10.41 7.70
CA ARG A 39 -5.72 -9.92 8.23
C ARG A 39 -5.72 -10.02 9.75
N SER A 40 -6.05 -8.93 10.39
CA SER A 40 -6.09 -8.84 11.85
C SER A 40 -7.28 -8.04 12.34
N LYS A 41 -7.82 -8.40 13.51
CA LYS A 41 -8.76 -7.54 14.21
C LYS A 41 -7.97 -6.37 14.81
N VAL A 42 -8.39 -5.16 14.49
CA VAL A 42 -7.71 -3.93 14.92
C VAL A 42 -8.71 -2.90 15.45
N THR A 43 -8.20 -2.01 16.27
CA THR A 43 -8.83 -0.72 16.57
C THR A 43 -7.82 0.35 16.16
N ILE A 44 -8.21 1.19 15.21
CA ILE A 44 -7.39 2.30 14.71
C ILE A 44 -8.02 3.63 15.10
N GLU A 45 -7.19 4.64 15.25
CA GLU A 45 -7.62 6.02 15.44
C GLU A 45 -7.01 6.92 14.38
N GLY A 46 -7.80 7.86 13.87
CA GLY A 46 -7.31 8.75 12.84
C GLY A 46 -8.36 9.73 12.33
N LEU A 47 -7.92 10.59 11.44
CA LEU A 47 -8.72 11.62 10.79
C LEU A 47 -9.40 11.03 9.55
N VAL A 48 -10.71 11.20 9.45
CA VAL A 48 -11.45 10.83 8.23
C VAL A 48 -11.30 11.95 7.20
N ARG A 49 -10.68 11.61 6.06
CA ARG A 49 -10.41 12.57 4.99
C ARG A 49 -10.27 11.89 3.62
N ASP A 50 -9.98 12.69 2.60
CA ASP A 50 -9.58 12.22 1.27
C ASP A 50 -8.19 11.59 1.28
N VAL A 51 -7.90 10.78 0.25
CA VAL A 51 -6.60 10.09 0.09
C VAL A 51 -5.59 10.97 -0.64
N ALA A 52 -6.03 11.84 -1.55
CA ALA A 52 -5.13 12.56 -2.44
C ALA A 52 -4.23 13.56 -1.70
N CYS A 53 -4.79 14.36 -0.81
CA CYS A 53 -4.04 15.38 -0.08
C CYS A 53 -2.90 14.80 0.78
N PRO A 54 -3.11 13.79 1.64
CA PRO A 54 -2.03 13.26 2.49
C PRO A 54 -0.96 12.51 1.70
N ILE A 55 -1.27 11.98 0.52
CA ILE A 55 -0.25 11.36 -0.36
C ILE A 55 0.61 12.43 -1.04
N GLN A 56 0.02 13.53 -1.46
CA GLN A 56 0.73 14.61 -2.16
C GLN A 56 1.41 15.59 -1.20
N ASN A 57 0.87 15.76 0.00
CA ASN A 57 1.39 16.66 1.02
C ASN A 57 1.82 15.87 2.25
N LEU A 58 3.11 15.57 2.34
CA LEU A 58 3.71 14.80 3.42
C LEU A 58 3.65 15.51 4.78
N ASP A 59 3.41 16.83 4.80
CA ASP A 59 3.25 17.61 6.02
C ASP A 59 1.84 17.51 6.62
N GLY A 60 0.92 16.85 5.89
CA GLY A 60 -0.45 16.63 6.36
C GLY A 60 -0.50 15.73 7.58
N THR A 61 -1.01 16.24 8.70
CA THR A 61 -1.16 15.49 9.95
C THR A 61 -2.54 14.87 10.11
N ALA A 62 -2.66 13.88 11.00
CA ALA A 62 -3.95 13.30 11.35
C ALA A 62 -4.82 14.21 12.26
N THR A 63 -4.35 15.41 12.59
CA THR A 63 -5.06 16.36 13.47
C THR A 63 -5.24 17.75 12.86
N SER A 64 -4.84 17.94 11.59
CA SER A 64 -5.07 19.19 10.88
C SER A 64 -5.36 18.95 9.39
N MET A 65 -6.19 19.79 8.81
CA MET A 65 -6.55 19.76 7.40
C MET A 65 -7.28 21.04 6.99
N SER A 66 -7.41 21.30 5.69
CA SER A 66 -8.44 22.24 5.17
C SER A 66 -9.70 21.45 4.87
N LEU A 67 -10.78 21.71 5.62
CA LEU A 67 -12.07 21.03 5.43
C LEU A 67 -12.63 21.28 4.03
N LYS A 68 -12.44 22.50 3.52
CA LYS A 68 -12.85 22.85 2.15
C LYS A 68 -12.12 21.98 1.12
N CYS A 69 -10.79 21.88 1.22
CA CYS A 69 -9.98 21.09 0.30
C CYS A 69 -10.40 19.62 0.32
N VAL A 70 -10.51 19.02 1.52
CA VAL A 70 -10.96 17.63 1.69
C VAL A 70 -12.33 17.42 1.05
N THR A 71 -13.28 18.32 1.30
CA THR A 71 -14.63 18.22 0.74
C THR A 71 -14.63 18.28 -0.79
N ASP A 72 -13.84 19.17 -1.37
CA ASP A 72 -13.76 19.34 -2.82
C ASP A 72 -13.04 18.14 -3.49
N CYS A 73 -11.99 17.61 -2.86
CA CYS A 73 -11.34 16.37 -3.30
C CYS A 73 -12.32 15.18 -3.31
N LEU A 74 -13.11 15.01 -2.25
CA LEU A 74 -14.10 13.94 -2.17
C LEU A 74 -15.21 14.10 -3.22
N LYS A 75 -15.68 15.32 -3.49
CA LYS A 75 -16.63 15.62 -4.58
C LYS A 75 -16.02 15.32 -5.95
N GLY A 76 -14.72 15.57 -6.12
CA GLY A 76 -13.96 15.26 -7.32
C GLY A 76 -13.66 13.78 -7.54
N GLY A 77 -14.05 12.90 -6.59
CA GLY A 77 -13.90 11.45 -6.72
C GLY A 77 -12.69 10.87 -5.98
N SER A 78 -11.95 11.67 -5.21
CA SER A 78 -10.89 11.13 -4.35
C SER A 78 -11.47 10.10 -3.37
N PRO A 79 -10.83 8.94 -3.17
CA PRO A 79 -11.27 7.98 -2.16
C PRO A 79 -11.27 8.59 -0.76
N ILE A 80 -12.21 8.14 0.08
CA ILE A 80 -12.24 8.46 1.51
C ILE A 80 -11.45 7.42 2.29
N ALA A 81 -10.71 7.85 3.32
CA ALA A 81 -9.91 6.98 4.17
C ALA A 81 -9.81 7.51 5.60
N ILE A 82 -9.25 6.71 6.49
CA ILE A 82 -8.84 7.11 7.84
C ILE A 82 -7.30 7.26 7.82
N LEU A 83 -6.82 8.48 8.08
CA LEU A 83 -5.39 8.78 8.23
C LEU A 83 -5.01 8.69 9.71
N THR A 84 -4.15 7.75 10.06
CA THR A 84 -3.65 7.60 11.44
C THR A 84 -2.54 8.60 11.76
N LYS A 85 -2.20 8.73 13.04
CA LYS A 85 -1.07 9.59 13.47
C LYS A 85 0.29 9.14 12.92
N ASP A 86 0.41 7.85 12.61
CA ASP A 86 1.62 7.27 12.04
C ASP A 86 1.73 7.48 10.52
N GLY A 87 0.73 8.14 9.91
CA GLY A 87 0.69 8.42 8.48
C GLY A 87 0.08 7.30 7.64
N ASP A 88 -0.43 6.25 8.26
CA ASP A 88 -1.07 5.15 7.56
C ASP A 88 -2.47 5.51 7.09
N LEU A 89 -2.77 5.18 5.84
CA LEU A 89 -4.09 5.35 5.24
C LEU A 89 -4.83 4.01 5.22
N TYR A 90 -5.99 3.96 5.89
CA TYR A 90 -6.89 2.81 5.85
C TYR A 90 -8.09 3.08 4.96
N LEU A 91 -8.17 2.36 3.84
CA LEU A 91 -9.31 2.43 2.93
C LEU A 91 -10.45 1.55 3.45
N PRO A 92 -11.70 2.06 3.49
CA PRO A 92 -12.84 1.24 3.85
C PRO A 92 -13.16 0.26 2.71
N ILE A 93 -13.32 -1.00 3.05
CA ILE A 93 -13.77 -2.06 2.13
C ILE A 93 -14.93 -2.83 2.74
N SER A 94 -15.71 -3.54 1.91
CA SER A 94 -16.76 -4.42 2.40
C SER A 94 -16.22 -5.77 2.88
N ASP A 95 -17.04 -6.48 3.63
CA ASP A 95 -16.76 -7.84 4.09
C ASP A 95 -17.09 -8.93 3.07
N LYS A 96 -17.65 -8.53 1.92
CA LYS A 96 -18.14 -9.42 0.86
C LYS A 96 -17.54 -9.07 -0.49
N MET A 97 -17.55 -10.06 -1.36
CA MET A 97 -17.16 -9.87 -2.76
C MET A 97 -18.38 -10.14 -3.67
N PRO A 98 -18.59 -9.34 -4.73
CA PRO A 98 -17.81 -8.13 -5.08
C PRO A 98 -17.90 -7.05 -4.00
N ASP A 99 -16.85 -6.23 -3.93
CA ASP A 99 -16.80 -5.10 -3.01
C ASP A 99 -17.91 -4.09 -3.34
N TYR A 100 -18.47 -3.45 -2.33
CA TYR A 100 -19.49 -2.42 -2.48
C TYR A 100 -19.13 -1.16 -1.70
N ASP A 101 -19.68 -0.04 -2.13
CA ASP A 101 -19.33 1.28 -1.63
C ASP A 101 -19.47 1.39 -0.10
N GLN A 102 -18.35 1.66 0.55
CA GLN A 102 -18.25 1.87 2.00
C GLN A 102 -18.15 3.35 2.40
N ARG A 103 -18.19 4.28 1.42
CA ARG A 103 -18.08 5.73 1.69
C ARG A 103 -19.15 6.21 2.66
N THR A 104 -20.34 5.64 2.61
CA THR A 104 -21.45 6.00 3.48
C THR A 104 -21.16 5.79 4.97
N LYS A 105 -20.26 4.85 5.31
CA LYS A 105 -19.83 4.64 6.71
C LYS A 105 -18.93 5.76 7.22
N LEU A 106 -18.11 6.34 6.35
CA LEU A 106 -17.15 7.39 6.71
C LEU A 106 -17.67 8.81 6.45
N ALA A 107 -18.58 9.00 5.52
CA ALA A 107 -19.07 10.32 5.12
C ALA A 107 -19.55 11.20 6.30
N PRO A 108 -20.26 10.68 7.32
CA PRO A 108 -20.68 11.49 8.48
C PRO A 108 -19.53 11.97 9.37
N PHE A 109 -18.35 11.40 9.17
CA PHE A 109 -17.16 11.66 9.97
C PHE A 109 -16.08 12.44 9.22
N VAL A 110 -16.34 12.91 8.01
CA VAL A 110 -15.37 13.74 7.26
C VAL A 110 -14.95 14.94 8.10
N GLY A 111 -13.64 15.11 8.24
CA GLY A 111 -13.06 16.16 9.06
C GLY A 111 -13.02 15.88 10.55
N LYS A 112 -13.43 14.69 10.98
CA LYS A 112 -13.44 14.30 12.39
C LYS A 112 -12.37 13.25 12.68
N TYR A 113 -11.84 13.30 13.89
CA TYR A 113 -10.97 12.26 14.41
C TYR A 113 -11.83 11.13 14.99
N VAL A 114 -11.62 9.92 14.55
CA VAL A 114 -12.44 8.76 14.88
C VAL A 114 -11.64 7.63 15.45
N ARG A 115 -12.34 6.76 16.19
CA ARG A 115 -11.90 5.41 16.54
C ARG A 115 -12.74 4.42 15.74
N ALA A 116 -12.07 3.58 14.94
CA ALA A 116 -12.71 2.55 14.14
C ALA A 116 -12.20 1.18 14.53
N THR A 117 -13.10 0.23 14.75
CA THR A 117 -12.79 -1.18 15.02
C THR A 117 -13.23 -2.04 13.84
N GLY A 118 -12.42 -3.02 13.49
CA GLY A 118 -12.75 -3.88 12.36
C GLY A 118 -11.68 -4.92 12.04
N ILE A 119 -11.75 -5.46 10.84
CA ILE A 119 -10.74 -6.35 10.29
C ILE A 119 -9.89 -5.58 9.30
N ALA A 120 -8.61 -5.40 9.61
CA ALA A 120 -7.65 -4.80 8.70
C ALA A 120 -7.02 -5.85 7.78
N PHE A 121 -6.69 -5.40 6.59
CA PHE A 121 -5.97 -6.13 5.57
C PHE A 121 -4.77 -5.31 5.12
N GLU A 122 -3.66 -5.97 4.90
CA GLU A 122 -2.48 -5.33 4.35
C GLU A 122 -1.93 -6.15 3.18
N ARG A 123 -1.59 -5.44 2.10
CA ARG A 123 -0.91 -6.02 0.95
C ARG A 123 0.05 -5.01 0.34
N LYS A 124 1.35 -5.30 0.44
CA LYS A 124 2.42 -4.47 -0.15
C LYS A 124 2.31 -2.98 0.22
N GLY A 125 2.08 -2.70 1.50
CA GLY A 125 1.95 -1.34 2.02
C GLY A 125 0.56 -0.70 1.85
N MET A 126 -0.34 -1.29 1.07
CA MET A 126 -1.72 -0.83 1.00
C MET A 126 -2.51 -1.42 2.17
N ARG A 127 -3.20 -0.56 2.91
CA ARG A 127 -4.05 -0.95 4.04
C ARG A 127 -5.51 -0.69 3.77
N ALA A 128 -6.33 -1.64 4.16
CA ALA A 128 -7.78 -1.55 4.08
C ALA A 128 -8.43 -2.07 5.36
N ILE A 129 -9.65 -1.64 5.64
CA ILE A 129 -10.39 -2.05 6.83
C ILE A 129 -11.86 -2.33 6.50
N VAL A 130 -12.34 -3.47 6.96
CA VAL A 130 -13.77 -3.75 7.10
C VAL A 130 -14.22 -3.20 8.44
N ILE A 131 -14.88 -2.06 8.43
CA ILE A 131 -15.31 -1.36 9.65
C ILE A 131 -16.55 -2.05 10.22
N SER A 132 -16.45 -2.55 11.46
CA SER A 132 -17.58 -3.04 12.24
C SER A 132 -18.19 -1.95 13.14
N GLU A 133 -17.36 -1.09 13.71
CA GLU A 133 -17.77 0.00 14.61
C GLU A 133 -16.94 1.25 14.32
N ILE A 134 -17.57 2.41 14.42
CA ILE A 134 -16.90 3.69 14.29
C ILE A 134 -17.56 4.74 15.21
N ALA A 135 -16.74 5.52 15.86
CA ALA A 135 -17.18 6.62 16.73
C ALA A 135 -16.21 7.80 16.66
N GLU A 136 -16.74 9.02 16.81
CA GLU A 136 -15.94 10.23 16.94
C GLU A 136 -15.22 10.27 18.30
N VAL A 137 -13.92 10.59 18.29
CA VAL A 137 -13.10 10.84 19.49
C VAL A 137 -13.10 12.35 19.75
N LYS A 138 -14.06 12.82 20.54
CA LYS A 138 -14.32 14.25 20.77
C LYS A 138 -13.20 14.99 21.50
N GLU A 139 -12.35 14.24 22.21
CA GLU A 139 -11.20 14.77 22.95
C GLU A 139 -10.08 15.26 22.01
N VAL A 140 -10.05 14.71 20.79
CA VAL A 140 -9.09 15.12 19.76
C VAL A 140 -9.73 16.16 18.85
N LYS A 141 -9.28 17.40 19.00
CA LYS A 141 -9.72 18.48 18.11
C LYS A 141 -8.91 18.48 16.82
N VAL A 142 -9.60 18.39 15.70
CA VAL A 142 -9.00 18.58 14.38
C VAL A 142 -8.98 20.07 14.07
N ARG A 143 -7.81 20.59 13.73
CA ARG A 143 -7.64 21.98 13.32
C ARG A 143 -7.98 22.12 11.83
N ASP A 144 -8.93 23.02 11.54
CA ASP A 144 -9.15 23.46 10.17
C ASP A 144 -8.13 24.56 9.85
N GLU A 145 -7.28 24.32 8.88
CA GLU A 145 -6.20 25.27 8.51
C GLU A 145 -6.72 26.40 7.63
N GLY A 146 -8.00 26.33 7.22
CA GLY A 146 -8.59 27.33 6.36
C GLY A 146 -7.93 27.39 4.97
N GLU A 147 -8.28 28.39 4.20
CA GLU A 147 -7.59 28.79 2.98
C GLU A 147 -6.46 29.77 3.30
#